data_5a54452ee4d722b856de0f35d89c8454
#
_entry.id   5a54452ee4d722b856de0f35d89c8454
#
_cell.length_a   1.000
_cell.length_b   1.000
_cell.length_c   1.000
_cell.angle_alpha   90.00
_cell.angle_beta   90.00
_cell.angle_gamma   90.00
#
_symmetry.space_group_name_H-M   'P 1'
#
loop_
_entity.id
_entity.type
_entity.pdbx_description
1 polymer ?
#
loop_
_entity_poly.entity_id
_entity_poly.type
_entity_poly.pdbx_seq_one_letter_code
_entity_poly.pdbx_strand_id
1 'polypeptide(L)'
;PIAVHEAPAARTWFGDARLPTVYQWHYDSFVEMPAGAQWLASSPACAHQTFALGIHLAMQFHIEITPDKMADWLAEPGNVYPDAIARYPDSVQPPEAMRAATARHQADSEALADVIYSAWRARWRG
;
A
#
# COMPACT_ATOMS: atom_id res chain seq x y z
N PRO A 1 1.55 -7.81 6.44
CA PRO A 1 0.34 -7.22 7.08
C PRO A 1 0.60 -5.76 7.42
N ILE A 2 -0.45 -4.95 7.33
CA ILE A 2 -0.44 -3.54 7.71
C ILE A 2 -1.23 -3.36 9.01
N ALA A 3 -0.67 -2.61 9.95
CA ALA A 3 -1.35 -2.20 11.17
C ALA A 3 -1.95 -0.80 10.97
N VAL A 4 -3.27 -0.68 11.17
CA VAL A 4 -3.97 0.62 11.16
C VAL A 4 -3.90 1.24 12.54
N HIS A 5 -3.57 2.52 12.59
CA HIS A 5 -3.52 3.31 13.82
C HIS A 5 -4.88 3.93 14.15
N GLU A 6 -5.16 4.08 15.44
CA GLU A 6 -6.34 4.79 15.93
C GLU A 6 -6.17 6.30 15.70
N ALA A 7 -6.57 6.76 14.50
CA ALA A 7 -6.60 8.17 14.15
C ALA A 7 -7.98 8.52 13.57
N PRO A 8 -8.53 9.71 13.83
CA PRO A 8 -9.83 10.12 13.28
C PRO A 8 -9.91 9.96 11.76
N ALA A 9 -8.84 10.31 11.04
CA ALA A 9 -8.78 10.17 9.59
C ALA A 9 -8.72 8.72 9.12
N ALA A 10 -8.26 7.75 9.93
CA ALA A 10 -8.18 6.35 9.52
C ALA A 10 -9.57 5.80 9.19
N ARG A 11 -10.55 6.01 10.06
CA ARG A 11 -11.95 5.60 9.81
C ARG A 11 -12.53 6.27 8.57
N THR A 12 -12.14 7.51 8.33
CA THR A 12 -12.61 8.29 7.20
C THR A 12 -12.07 7.78 5.87
N TRP A 13 -10.81 7.31 5.82
CA TRP A 13 -10.17 6.81 4.61
C TRP A 13 -10.36 5.32 4.40
N PHE A 14 -10.42 4.54 5.46
CA PHE A 14 -10.46 3.08 5.40
C PHE A 14 -11.82 2.49 5.84
N GLY A 15 -12.75 3.33 6.33
CA GLY A 15 -14.00 2.82 6.92
C GLY A 15 -13.72 1.96 8.15
N ASP A 16 -14.49 0.89 8.29
CA ASP A 16 -14.27 -0.14 9.32
C ASP A 16 -13.37 -1.29 8.81
N ALA A 17 -12.79 -1.12 7.61
CA ALA A 17 -11.94 -2.14 7.01
C ALA A 17 -10.65 -2.30 7.81
N ARG A 18 -10.35 -3.54 8.20
CA ARG A 18 -8.98 -3.92 8.50
C ARG A 18 -8.22 -3.87 7.19
N LEU A 19 -7.07 -3.21 7.15
CA LEU A 19 -6.27 -3.22 5.94
C LEU A 19 -5.85 -4.66 5.64
N PRO A 20 -6.20 -5.18 4.48
CA PRO A 20 -5.80 -6.50 4.04
C PRO A 20 -4.29 -6.56 3.83
N THR A 21 -3.80 -7.70 3.38
CA THR A 21 -2.46 -7.78 2.79
C THR A 21 -2.45 -6.95 1.52
N VAL A 22 -1.60 -5.92 1.47
CA VAL A 22 -1.50 -4.98 0.35
C VAL A 22 -0.17 -5.16 -0.38
N TYR A 23 -0.13 -4.71 -1.62
CA TYR A 23 1.02 -4.81 -2.48
C TYR A 23 2.05 -3.72 -2.12
N GLN A 24 3.33 -4.12 -1.99
CA GLN A 24 4.45 -3.23 -1.69
C GLN A 24 5.45 -3.26 -2.85
N TRP A 25 5.71 -2.12 -3.44
CA TRP A 25 6.71 -1.97 -4.50
C TRP A 25 7.31 -0.56 -4.44
N HIS A 26 8.14 -0.32 -3.44
CA HIS A 26 8.79 0.97 -3.25
C HIS A 26 10.18 0.78 -2.63
N TYR A 27 11.12 1.66 -2.98
CA TYR A 27 12.46 1.71 -2.42
C TYR A 27 12.60 2.80 -1.37
N ASP A 28 11.85 3.88 -1.55
CA ASP A 28 11.85 5.02 -0.65
C ASP A 28 10.76 4.88 0.42
N SER A 29 10.92 5.60 1.52
CA SER A 29 9.94 5.66 2.60
C SER A 29 9.74 7.09 3.04
N PHE A 30 8.57 7.40 3.56
CA PHE A 30 8.35 8.64 4.28
C PHE A 30 9.14 8.60 5.59
N VAL A 31 10.28 9.29 5.65
CA VAL A 31 11.12 9.34 6.87
C VAL A 31 10.51 10.25 7.92
N GLU A 32 9.86 11.33 7.48
CA GLU A 32 9.13 12.28 8.32
C GLU A 32 7.75 12.57 7.73
N MET A 33 6.79 12.77 8.58
CA MET A 33 5.45 13.21 8.17
C MET A 33 5.35 14.73 8.27
N PRO A 34 4.61 15.39 7.35
CA PRO A 34 4.34 16.83 7.43
C PRO A 34 3.66 17.22 8.77
N ALA A 35 3.95 18.42 9.24
CA ALA A 35 3.27 18.97 10.43
C ALA A 35 1.74 18.95 10.24
N GLY A 36 1.02 18.44 11.22
CA GLY A 36 -0.44 18.28 11.17
C GLY A 36 -0.94 17.04 10.45
N ALA A 37 -0.06 16.21 9.89
CA ALA A 37 -0.45 14.93 9.33
C ALA A 37 -0.89 13.94 10.42
N GLN A 38 -1.90 13.13 10.11
CA GLN A 38 -2.33 12.02 10.95
C GLN A 38 -1.72 10.72 10.42
N TRP A 39 -1.00 10.04 11.28
CA TRP A 39 -0.40 8.74 10.97
C TRP A 39 -1.47 7.65 10.96
N LEU A 40 -1.68 6.99 9.82
CA LEU A 40 -2.79 6.07 9.64
C LEU A 40 -2.39 4.61 9.64
N ALA A 41 -1.21 4.27 9.15
CA ALA A 41 -0.81 2.87 9.06
C ALA A 41 0.71 2.67 9.05
N SER A 42 1.13 1.49 9.53
CA SER A 42 2.51 1.03 9.55
C SER A 42 2.63 -0.45 9.16
N SER A 43 3.85 -0.89 8.86
CA SER A 43 4.23 -2.29 8.76
C SER A 43 5.57 -2.53 9.45
N PRO A 44 5.97 -3.79 9.72
CA PRO A 44 7.27 -4.08 10.31
C PRO A 44 8.45 -3.53 9.51
N ALA A 45 8.34 -3.50 8.17
CA ALA A 45 9.39 -3.01 7.29
C ALA A 45 9.31 -1.51 6.98
N CYS A 46 8.18 -0.84 7.25
CA CYS A 46 7.99 0.58 6.94
C CYS A 46 7.08 1.23 7.99
N ALA A 47 7.64 2.11 8.82
CA ALA A 47 6.89 2.77 9.88
C ALA A 47 5.78 3.68 9.33
N HIS A 48 6.05 4.45 8.30
CA HIS A 48 5.10 5.40 7.74
C HIS A 48 4.51 4.87 6.43
N GLN A 49 3.63 3.88 6.52
CA GLN A 49 2.95 3.33 5.35
C GLN A 49 1.91 4.28 4.77
N THR A 50 1.23 5.03 5.63
CA THR A 50 0.16 5.94 5.20
C THR A 50 -0.05 7.04 6.21
N PHE A 51 -0.28 8.24 5.70
CA PHE A 51 -0.74 9.39 6.49
C PHE A 51 -1.79 10.21 5.73
N ALA A 52 -2.62 10.95 6.47
CA ALA A 52 -3.54 11.92 5.91
C ALA A 52 -3.16 13.34 6.34
N LEU A 53 -3.31 14.30 5.43
CA LEU A 53 -3.16 15.72 5.69
C LEU A 53 -4.30 16.49 5.01
N GLY A 54 -5.25 16.98 5.79
CA GLY A 54 -6.46 17.60 5.26
C GLY A 54 -7.24 16.62 4.38
N ILE A 55 -7.41 16.97 3.10
CA ILE A 55 -8.10 16.15 2.09
C ILE A 55 -7.19 15.17 1.37
N HIS A 56 -5.88 15.17 1.67
CA HIS A 56 -4.89 14.33 0.99
C HIS A 56 -4.61 13.06 1.76
N LEU A 57 -4.40 11.98 1.02
CA LEU A 57 -3.92 10.69 1.52
C LEU A 57 -2.61 10.36 0.82
N ALA A 58 -1.57 10.08 1.59
CA ALA A 58 -0.30 9.56 1.11
C ALA A 58 -0.17 8.08 1.49
N MET A 59 0.17 7.25 0.53
CA MET A 59 0.33 5.80 0.72
C MET A 59 1.63 5.31 0.09
N GLN A 60 2.32 4.38 0.75
CA GLN A 60 3.46 3.66 0.19
C GLN A 60 3.02 2.40 -0.56
N PHE A 61 1.96 1.76 -0.11
CA PHE A 61 1.42 0.56 -0.71
C PHE A 61 0.52 0.87 -1.92
N HIS A 62 0.35 -0.14 -2.75
CA HIS A 62 -0.46 -0.08 -3.96
C HIS A 62 -1.82 -0.75 -3.74
N ILE A 63 -2.88 -0.11 -4.23
CA ILE A 63 -4.26 -0.63 -4.24
C ILE A 63 -4.78 -0.85 -5.66
N GLU A 64 -4.04 -0.36 -6.66
CA GLU A 64 -4.40 -0.40 -8.08
C GLU A 64 -3.78 -1.59 -8.83
N ILE A 65 -3.03 -2.44 -8.14
CA ILE A 65 -2.30 -3.55 -8.78
C ILE A 65 -3.24 -4.68 -9.16
N THR A 66 -3.14 -5.10 -10.41
CA THR A 66 -3.74 -6.31 -10.96
C THR A 66 -2.68 -7.38 -11.19
N PRO A 67 -3.06 -8.67 -11.36
CA PRO A 67 -2.12 -9.73 -11.72
C PRO A 67 -1.31 -9.42 -12.99
N ASP A 68 -1.95 -8.82 -14.01
CA ASP A 68 -1.29 -8.45 -15.26
C ASP A 68 -0.27 -7.33 -15.02
N LYS A 69 -0.64 -6.28 -14.26
CA LYS A 69 0.27 -5.19 -13.94
C LYS A 69 1.48 -5.68 -13.13
N MET A 70 1.27 -6.58 -12.20
CA MET A 70 2.35 -7.20 -11.45
C MET A 70 3.28 -8.01 -12.37
N ALA A 71 2.71 -8.76 -13.33
CA ALA A 71 3.51 -9.50 -14.30
C ALA A 71 4.36 -8.57 -15.17
N ASP A 72 3.81 -7.45 -15.63
CA ASP A 72 4.52 -6.42 -16.39
C ASP A 72 5.71 -5.87 -15.59
N TRP A 73 5.51 -5.51 -14.33
CA TRP A 73 6.58 -4.99 -13.48
C TRP A 73 7.70 -6.01 -13.25
N LEU A 74 7.35 -7.29 -13.08
CA LEU A 74 8.34 -8.36 -12.94
C LEU A 74 9.16 -8.60 -14.22
N ALA A 75 8.59 -8.30 -15.38
CA ALA A 75 9.21 -8.51 -16.69
C ALA A 75 9.94 -7.26 -17.23
N GLU A 76 9.85 -6.10 -16.53
CA GLU A 76 10.41 -4.84 -17.01
C GLU A 76 11.92 -4.92 -17.17
N PRO A 77 12.46 -4.57 -18.37
CA PRO A 77 13.91 -4.56 -18.62
C PRO A 77 14.62 -3.56 -17.71
N GLY A 78 15.73 -3.98 -17.10
CA GLY A 78 16.48 -3.15 -16.16
C GLY A 78 15.89 -3.07 -14.76
N ASN A 79 14.87 -3.85 -14.48
CA ASN A 79 14.30 -4.01 -13.16
C ASN A 79 15.36 -4.45 -12.14
N VAL A 80 15.48 -3.71 -11.05
CA VAL A 80 16.42 -4.01 -9.94
C VAL A 80 15.87 -5.06 -8.96
N TYR A 81 14.66 -5.57 -9.19
CA TYR A 81 14.00 -6.53 -8.33
C TYR A 81 14.78 -7.83 -8.08
N PRO A 82 15.48 -8.45 -9.09
CA PRO A 82 16.32 -9.61 -8.83
C PRO A 82 17.45 -9.34 -7.81
N ASP A 83 18.06 -8.16 -7.89
CA ASP A 83 19.09 -7.74 -6.93
C ASP A 83 18.48 -7.46 -5.55
N ALA A 84 17.26 -6.92 -5.51
CA ALA A 84 16.54 -6.66 -4.27
C ALA A 84 16.18 -7.96 -3.53
N ILE A 85 15.78 -9.02 -4.23
CA ILE A 85 15.54 -10.34 -3.63
C ILE A 85 16.81 -10.86 -2.95
N ALA A 86 17.94 -10.77 -3.62
CA ALA A 86 19.21 -11.24 -3.08
C ALA A 86 19.67 -10.42 -1.86
N ARG A 87 19.43 -9.11 -1.89
CA ARG A 87 19.88 -8.17 -0.85
C ARG A 87 18.95 -8.11 0.37
N TYR A 88 17.65 -8.33 0.18
CA TYR A 88 16.62 -8.16 1.21
C TYR A 88 15.66 -9.37 1.26
N PRO A 89 16.16 -10.60 1.49
CA PRO A 89 15.35 -11.82 1.40
C PRO A 89 14.21 -11.88 2.43
N ASP A 90 14.32 -11.16 3.54
CA ASP A 90 13.29 -11.11 4.60
C ASP A 90 12.13 -10.16 4.27
N SER A 91 12.30 -9.26 3.31
CA SER A 91 11.29 -8.23 2.97
C SER A 91 10.87 -8.26 1.50
N VAL A 92 11.65 -8.84 0.63
CA VAL A 92 11.35 -8.95 -0.81
C VAL A 92 11.00 -10.38 -1.17
N GLN A 93 9.76 -10.61 -1.58
CA GLN A 93 9.26 -11.93 -1.93
C GLN A 93 9.74 -12.36 -3.33
N PRO A 94 10.02 -13.66 -3.55
CA PRO A 94 10.28 -14.16 -4.91
C PRO A 94 9.02 -14.10 -5.80
N PRO A 95 9.18 -14.08 -7.14
CA PRO A 95 8.08 -13.85 -8.08
C PRO A 95 6.90 -14.81 -7.93
N GLU A 96 7.16 -16.09 -7.67
CA GLU A 96 6.13 -17.10 -7.48
C GLU A 96 5.30 -16.87 -6.21
N ALA A 97 5.95 -16.47 -5.11
CA ALA A 97 5.26 -16.14 -3.87
C ALA A 97 4.40 -14.87 -4.04
N MET A 98 4.92 -13.90 -4.77
CA MET A 98 4.20 -12.66 -5.08
C MET A 98 2.98 -12.92 -5.96
N ARG A 99 3.09 -13.75 -7.01
CA ARG A 99 1.95 -14.15 -7.85
C ARG A 99 0.88 -14.88 -7.05
N ALA A 100 1.28 -15.81 -6.20
CA ALA A 100 0.37 -16.56 -5.34
C ALA A 100 -0.34 -15.65 -4.32
N ALA A 101 0.37 -14.70 -3.73
CA ALA A 101 -0.19 -13.71 -2.82
C ALA A 101 -1.16 -12.77 -3.54
N THR A 102 -0.81 -12.28 -4.72
CA THR A 102 -1.69 -11.43 -5.55
C THR A 102 -3.01 -12.15 -5.85
N ALA A 103 -2.96 -13.38 -6.36
CA ALA A 103 -4.15 -14.17 -6.66
C ALA A 103 -5.04 -14.39 -5.42
N ARG A 104 -4.43 -14.57 -4.25
CA ARG A 104 -5.15 -14.79 -2.98
C ARG A 104 -5.83 -13.54 -2.45
N HIS A 105 -5.19 -12.37 -2.59
CA HIS A 105 -5.60 -11.12 -1.95
C HIS A 105 -6.19 -10.09 -2.92
N GLN A 106 -6.38 -10.45 -4.19
CA GLN A 106 -6.88 -9.52 -5.22
C GLN A 106 -8.22 -8.91 -4.84
N ALA A 107 -9.20 -9.72 -4.45
CA ALA A 107 -10.53 -9.24 -4.10
C ALA A 107 -10.51 -8.29 -2.88
N ASP A 108 -9.68 -8.58 -1.89
CA ASP A 108 -9.54 -7.71 -0.71
C ASP A 108 -8.89 -6.37 -1.08
N SER A 109 -7.91 -6.40 -2.01
CA SER A 109 -7.25 -5.20 -2.52
C SER A 109 -8.21 -4.32 -3.32
N GLU A 110 -9.03 -4.91 -4.18
CA GLU A 110 -10.07 -4.22 -4.94
C GLU A 110 -11.12 -3.59 -4.02
N ALA A 111 -11.59 -4.32 -3.02
CA ALA A 111 -12.53 -3.79 -2.03
C ALA A 111 -11.94 -2.60 -1.26
N LEU A 112 -10.66 -2.66 -0.88
CA LEU A 112 -9.97 -1.54 -0.25
C LEU A 112 -9.83 -0.34 -1.20
N ALA A 113 -9.51 -0.58 -2.47
CA ALA A 113 -9.43 0.45 -3.49
C ALA A 113 -10.76 1.20 -3.63
N ASP A 114 -11.89 0.48 -3.68
CA ASP A 114 -13.24 1.06 -3.75
C ASP A 114 -13.54 1.95 -2.55
N VAL A 115 -13.16 1.53 -1.35
CA VAL A 115 -13.34 2.34 -0.13
C VAL A 115 -12.52 3.63 -0.20
N ILE A 116 -11.23 3.54 -0.53
CA ILE A 116 -10.33 4.68 -0.58
C ILE A 116 -10.73 5.67 -1.69
N TYR A 117 -11.03 5.19 -2.90
CA TYR A 117 -11.46 6.04 -4.01
C TYR A 117 -12.83 6.69 -3.74
N SER A 118 -13.74 6.01 -3.07
CA SER A 118 -15.02 6.58 -2.66
C SER A 118 -14.83 7.68 -1.63
N ALA A 119 -13.97 7.47 -0.63
CA ALA A 119 -13.62 8.47 0.36
C ALA A 119 -12.94 9.69 -0.27
N TRP A 120 -12.04 9.49 -1.22
CA TRP A 120 -11.37 10.56 -1.97
C TRP A 120 -12.37 11.36 -2.81
N ARG A 121 -13.24 10.71 -3.59
CA ARG A 121 -14.27 11.36 -4.41
C ARG A 121 -15.26 12.19 -3.58
N ALA A 122 -15.61 11.71 -2.40
CA ALA A 122 -16.50 12.43 -1.50
C ALA A 122 -15.89 13.78 -1.04
N ARG A 123 -14.57 13.81 -0.85
CA ARG A 123 -13.84 15.03 -0.44
C ARG A 123 -13.58 16.01 -1.57
N TRP A 124 -13.43 15.49 -2.79
CA TRP A 124 -13.21 16.34 -3.96
C TRP A 124 -14.42 17.20 -4.34
N ARG A 125 -15.62 16.77 -3.95
CA ARG A 125 -16.89 17.43 -4.29
C ARG A 125 -17.37 18.44 -3.24
N GLY A 126 -16.67 18.59 -2.16
CA GLY A 126 -16.88 19.62 -1.13
C GLY A 126 -15.98 20.81 -1.42
#